data_524157aaf9f19d5a5c1c2564777a5f41
#
_entry.id   524157aaf9f19d5a5c1c2564777a5f41
#
_cell.length_a   1.000
_cell.length_b   1.000
_cell.length_c   1.000
_cell.angle_alpha   90.00
_cell.angle_beta   90.00
_cell.angle_gamma   90.00
#
_symmetry.space_group_name_H-M   'P 1'
#
loop_
_entity.id
_entity.type
_entity.pdbx_description
1 polymer ?
#
loop_
_entity_poly.entity_id
_entity_poly.type
_entity_poly.pdbx_seq_one_letter_code
_entity_poly.pdbx_strand_id
1 'polypeptide(L)'
;KFVDELVQVCRTKQCTLFILHGTPSHDANQTKLFYRYMNDPSVDVRVIETIKFEYVKQKRILCIPEVPGMGREFYENILYNNYYDAVCMHGTIRGAIYGKDKIDLDAPSPVFGMDNFKYSMGPVIAGHVHVQGCYEKDFYYCGSPYRWCYGEEQPKGYLILLHNITTRQYYVHFEEIQSYRYDTINFDEMIKDDPQKIIEFIKQRQAQGVNNIRMEFTLEHENINILKSFYRNNPTISIKCDYKNDIIRRQSQEVLEQCKEFDYITDKSLTEFDILSRYINDSKGYTYITPEELIELLKE
;
A
#
# COMPACT_ATOMS: atom_id res chain seq x y z
N LYS A 1 0.72 -25.26 4.26
CA LYS A 1 1.75 -25.65 3.29
C LYS A 1 2.91 -24.64 3.29
N PHE A 2 2.72 -23.37 2.88
CA PHE A 2 3.81 -22.38 2.82
C PHE A 2 4.54 -22.20 4.17
N VAL A 3 3.79 -22.04 5.27
CA VAL A 3 4.35 -21.91 6.63
C VAL A 3 5.20 -23.14 7.00
N ASP A 4 4.71 -24.35 6.70
CA ASP A 4 5.41 -25.58 7.00
C ASP A 4 6.73 -25.69 6.21
N GLU A 5 6.71 -25.29 4.94
CA GLU A 5 7.89 -25.29 4.07
C GLU A 5 8.94 -24.28 4.59
N LEU A 6 8.51 -23.06 4.95
CA LEU A 6 9.40 -22.04 5.51
C LEU A 6 10.05 -22.50 6.82
N VAL A 7 9.25 -23.04 7.74
CA VAL A 7 9.75 -23.56 9.01
C VAL A 7 10.70 -24.74 8.77
N GLN A 8 10.41 -25.61 7.80
CA GLN A 8 11.30 -26.71 7.46
C GLN A 8 12.65 -26.24 6.92
N VAL A 9 12.67 -25.15 6.13
CA VAL A 9 13.92 -24.51 5.69
C VAL A 9 14.71 -24.01 6.89
N CYS A 10 14.05 -23.29 7.82
CA CYS A 10 14.70 -22.78 9.02
C CYS A 10 15.27 -23.89 9.89
N ARG A 11 14.53 -24.98 10.05
CA ARG A 11 15.00 -26.19 10.76
C ARG A 11 16.24 -26.79 10.11
N THR A 12 16.21 -26.97 8.79
CA THR A 12 17.34 -27.55 8.04
C THR A 12 18.57 -26.67 8.06
N LYS A 13 18.38 -25.33 8.00
CA LYS A 13 19.46 -24.35 8.00
C LYS A 13 19.90 -23.92 9.42
N GLN A 14 19.23 -24.41 10.46
CA GLN A 14 19.47 -24.04 11.84
C GLN A 14 19.49 -22.52 12.07
N CYS A 15 18.50 -21.82 11.49
CA CYS A 15 18.36 -20.38 11.63
C CYS A 15 17.10 -20.01 12.42
N THR A 16 17.17 -18.89 13.12
CA THR A 16 16.01 -18.31 13.82
C THR A 16 15.08 -17.64 12.82
N LEU A 17 13.79 -17.87 12.96
CA LEU A 17 12.74 -17.22 12.19
C LEU A 17 12.00 -16.21 13.06
N PHE A 18 12.13 -14.91 12.76
CA PHE A 18 11.32 -13.86 13.34
C PHE A 18 10.13 -13.54 12.46
N ILE A 19 8.93 -13.55 13.04
CA ILE A 19 7.69 -13.14 12.39
C ILE A 19 7.21 -11.85 13.08
N LEU A 20 7.42 -10.73 12.44
CA LEU A 20 6.98 -9.45 12.95
C LEU A 20 5.52 -9.20 12.55
N HIS A 21 4.68 -8.82 13.53
CA HIS A 21 3.29 -8.49 13.29
C HIS A 21 3.18 -7.21 12.45
N GLY A 22 2.45 -7.29 11.37
CA GLY A 22 2.20 -6.17 10.45
C GLY A 22 0.88 -5.46 10.73
N THR A 23 0.24 -4.93 9.68
CA THR A 23 -1.05 -4.22 9.78
C THR A 23 -2.18 -5.23 10.02
N PRO A 24 -2.84 -5.23 11.19
CA PRO A 24 -3.83 -6.27 11.55
C PRO A 24 -4.99 -6.40 10.57
N SER A 25 -5.41 -5.28 9.95
CA SER A 25 -6.49 -5.28 8.96
C SER A 25 -6.11 -6.00 7.65
N HIS A 26 -4.83 -6.04 7.30
CA HIS A 26 -4.32 -6.70 6.11
C HIS A 26 -3.86 -8.13 6.40
N ASP A 27 -3.25 -8.35 7.54
CA ASP A 27 -2.61 -9.61 7.88
C ASP A 27 -3.60 -10.72 8.28
N ALA A 28 -4.87 -10.39 8.49
CA ALA A 28 -5.92 -11.34 8.86
C ALA A 28 -5.48 -12.34 9.95
N ASN A 29 -4.64 -11.90 10.89
CA ASN A 29 -4.02 -12.72 11.94
C ASN A 29 -3.16 -13.90 11.43
N GLN A 30 -2.59 -13.83 10.23
CA GLN A 30 -1.78 -14.91 9.66
C GLN A 30 -0.54 -15.24 10.49
N THR A 31 -0.02 -14.31 11.29
CA THR A 31 1.08 -14.55 12.23
C THR A 31 0.77 -15.69 13.21
N LYS A 32 -0.52 -15.91 13.57
CA LYS A 32 -0.94 -17.02 14.43
C LYS A 32 -0.66 -18.41 13.85
N LEU A 33 -0.50 -18.52 12.53
CA LEU A 33 -0.14 -19.78 11.90
C LEU A 33 1.22 -20.30 12.34
N PHE A 34 2.07 -19.42 12.89
CA PHE A 34 3.40 -19.77 13.38
C PHE A 34 3.43 -20.14 14.87
N TYR A 35 2.37 -19.88 15.64
CA TYR A 35 2.33 -20.17 17.09
C TYR A 35 2.61 -21.62 17.43
N ARG A 36 2.14 -22.55 16.60
CA ARG A 36 2.37 -23.99 16.79
C ARG A 36 3.84 -24.39 16.77
N TYR A 37 4.72 -23.53 16.22
CA TYR A 37 6.15 -23.79 16.14
C TYR A 37 6.98 -23.08 17.19
N MET A 38 6.41 -22.15 17.96
CA MET A 38 7.13 -21.37 18.97
C MET A 38 7.70 -22.25 20.10
N ASN A 39 7.10 -23.43 20.32
CA ASN A 39 7.54 -24.38 21.34
C ASN A 39 8.16 -25.66 20.73
N ASP A 40 8.44 -25.66 19.45
CA ASP A 40 9.08 -26.79 18.77
C ASP A 40 10.59 -26.74 19.01
N PRO A 41 11.18 -27.73 19.76
CA PRO A 41 12.60 -27.68 20.08
C PRO A 41 13.53 -27.85 18.89
N SER A 42 13.01 -28.26 17.73
CA SER A 42 13.78 -28.49 16.51
C SER A 42 13.99 -27.24 15.65
N VAL A 43 13.37 -26.12 15.99
CA VAL A 43 13.47 -24.84 15.26
C VAL A 43 13.23 -23.65 16.18
N ASP A 44 13.94 -22.56 15.96
CA ASP A 44 13.73 -21.31 16.72
C ASP A 44 12.79 -20.39 15.92
N VAL A 45 11.50 -20.39 16.28
CA VAL A 45 10.47 -19.53 15.70
C VAL A 45 9.96 -18.55 16.74
N ARG A 46 10.02 -17.25 16.45
CA ARG A 46 9.61 -16.18 17.37
C ARG A 46 8.63 -15.26 16.70
N VAL A 47 7.41 -15.21 17.23
CA VAL A 47 6.38 -14.26 16.80
C VAL A 47 6.47 -13.01 17.65
N ILE A 48 6.54 -11.85 16.99
CA ILE A 48 6.78 -10.55 17.61
C ILE A 48 5.52 -9.71 17.46
N GLU A 49 4.75 -9.59 18.53
CA GLU A 49 3.47 -8.85 18.57
C GLU A 49 3.56 -7.57 19.41
N THR A 50 4.62 -7.43 20.20
CA THR A 50 4.89 -6.26 21.03
C THR A 50 6.30 -5.76 20.80
N ILE A 51 6.53 -4.47 21.08
CA ILE A 51 7.87 -3.89 20.95
C ILE A 51 8.80 -4.58 21.95
N LYS A 52 9.90 -5.12 21.45
CA LYS A 52 10.89 -5.79 22.28
C LYS A 52 12.25 -5.87 21.61
N PHE A 53 13.25 -6.17 22.41
CA PHE A 53 14.55 -6.55 21.91
C PHE A 53 14.62 -8.06 21.71
N GLU A 54 15.16 -8.46 20.57
CA GLU A 54 15.51 -9.84 20.27
C GLU A 54 17.02 -9.96 20.06
N TYR A 55 17.54 -11.15 20.26
CA TYR A 55 18.96 -11.41 20.11
C TYR A 55 19.21 -12.44 19.02
N VAL A 56 20.07 -12.08 18.08
CA VAL A 56 20.60 -12.98 17.07
C VAL A 56 22.10 -13.11 17.33
N LYS A 57 22.52 -14.25 17.86
CA LYS A 57 23.88 -14.40 18.40
C LYS A 57 24.14 -13.32 19.47
N GLN A 58 25.08 -12.41 19.23
CA GLN A 58 25.43 -11.33 20.14
C GLN A 58 24.85 -9.97 19.72
N LYS A 59 23.99 -9.96 18.69
CA LYS A 59 23.39 -8.74 18.15
C LYS A 59 22.03 -8.50 18.79
N ARG A 60 21.84 -7.28 19.27
CA ARG A 60 20.59 -6.82 19.87
C ARG A 60 19.75 -6.13 18.81
N ILE A 61 18.65 -6.72 18.42
CA ILE A 61 17.75 -6.22 17.39
C ILE A 61 16.50 -5.63 18.05
N LEU A 62 16.21 -4.38 17.77
CA LEU A 62 14.93 -3.79 18.17
C LEU A 62 13.85 -4.19 17.19
N CYS A 63 12.81 -4.87 17.67
CA CYS A 63 11.68 -5.31 16.89
C CYS A 63 10.46 -4.43 17.22
N ILE A 64 9.91 -3.77 16.20
CA ILE A 64 8.78 -2.83 16.31
C ILE A 64 7.65 -3.33 15.41
N PRO A 65 6.70 -4.13 15.92
CA PRO A 65 5.49 -4.48 15.20
C PRO A 65 4.58 -3.25 15.06
N GLU A 66 3.67 -3.27 14.11
CA GLU A 66 2.63 -2.26 14.04
C GLU A 66 1.59 -2.49 15.14
N VAL A 67 1.42 -1.49 16.00
CA VAL A 67 0.42 -1.53 17.07
C VAL A 67 -0.64 -0.47 16.75
N PRO A 68 -1.86 -0.89 16.34
CA PRO A 68 -2.92 0.03 15.95
C PRO A 68 -3.29 1.01 17.05
N GLY A 69 -3.49 2.28 16.69
CA GLY A 69 -3.93 3.33 17.60
C GLY A 69 -2.86 3.83 18.58
N MET A 70 -1.63 3.35 18.49
CA MET A 70 -0.53 3.84 19.32
C MET A 70 0.18 5.00 18.63
N GLY A 71 0.19 6.15 19.30
CA GLY A 71 0.93 7.31 18.87
C GLY A 71 2.45 7.16 19.05
N ARG A 72 3.20 8.12 18.53
CA ARG A 72 4.66 8.14 18.57
C ARG A 72 5.22 8.04 19.99
N GLU A 73 4.57 8.65 20.97
CA GLU A 73 4.98 8.68 22.37
C GLU A 73 5.10 7.28 22.98
N PHE A 74 4.27 6.34 22.52
CA PHE A 74 4.34 4.95 22.95
C PHE A 74 5.70 4.30 22.66
N TYR A 75 6.33 4.72 21.56
CA TYR A 75 7.61 4.16 21.12
C TYR A 75 8.82 4.89 21.71
N GLU A 76 8.68 6.15 22.12
CA GLU A 76 9.82 7.02 22.46
C GLU A 76 10.70 6.48 23.59
N ASN A 77 10.12 5.92 24.63
CA ASN A 77 10.88 5.39 25.76
C ASN A 77 11.85 4.27 25.36
N ILE A 78 11.42 3.38 24.47
CA ILE A 78 12.26 2.27 24.03
C ILE A 78 13.28 2.70 22.99
N LEU A 79 12.92 3.66 22.13
CA LEU A 79 13.78 4.20 21.08
C LEU A 79 14.95 5.00 21.64
N TYR A 80 14.74 5.77 22.71
CA TYR A 80 15.70 6.77 23.17
C TYR A 80 16.54 6.34 24.38
N ASN A 81 16.20 5.26 25.04
CA ASN A 81 16.89 4.84 26.25
C ASN A 81 17.82 3.64 26.08
N ASN A 82 18.01 3.17 24.84
CA ASN A 82 18.75 1.94 24.60
C ASN A 82 19.59 2.01 23.32
N TYR A 83 20.74 1.36 23.34
CA TYR A 83 21.53 1.09 22.13
C TYR A 83 21.14 -0.27 21.55
N TYR A 84 21.06 -0.37 20.24
CA TYR A 84 20.75 -1.59 19.52
C TYR A 84 21.51 -1.67 18.19
N ASP A 85 21.75 -2.89 17.74
CA ASP A 85 22.60 -3.16 16.58
C ASP A 85 21.86 -2.93 15.25
N ALA A 86 20.57 -3.15 15.22
CA ALA A 86 19.70 -2.90 14.07
C ALA A 86 18.24 -2.81 14.50
N VAL A 87 17.38 -2.36 13.60
CA VAL A 87 15.93 -2.31 13.80
C VAL A 87 15.22 -3.15 12.73
N CYS A 88 14.26 -3.96 13.15
CA CYS A 88 13.26 -4.57 12.27
C CYS A 88 11.90 -4.00 12.65
N MET A 89 11.23 -3.34 11.73
CA MET A 89 9.94 -2.71 12.03
C MET A 89 8.90 -2.95 10.95
N HIS A 90 7.63 -2.81 11.34
CA HIS A 90 6.53 -2.62 10.41
C HIS A 90 5.90 -1.26 10.68
N GLY A 91 5.79 -0.40 9.66
CA GLY A 91 5.25 0.95 9.82
C GLY A 91 5.74 1.94 8.78
N THR A 92 5.35 3.19 8.97
CA THR A 92 5.57 4.28 8.02
C THR A 92 6.82 5.08 8.35
N ILE A 93 7.60 5.44 7.33
CA ILE A 93 8.72 6.40 7.46
C ILE A 93 8.45 7.67 6.65
N ARG A 94 9.05 8.75 7.11
CA ARG A 94 8.95 10.04 6.46
C ARG A 94 9.47 9.98 5.03
N GLY A 95 8.68 10.47 4.09
CA GLY A 95 9.04 10.54 2.68
C GLY A 95 8.94 9.22 1.90
N ALA A 96 8.51 8.14 2.50
CA ALA A 96 8.24 6.90 1.78
C ALA A 96 7.15 7.12 0.73
N ILE A 97 7.24 6.39 -0.39
CA ILE A 97 6.31 6.49 -1.50
C ILE A 97 5.49 5.20 -1.54
N TYR A 98 4.19 5.33 -1.45
CA TYR A 98 3.25 4.23 -1.55
C TYR A 98 2.69 4.18 -2.98
N GLY A 99 3.24 3.30 -3.83
CA GLY A 99 2.87 3.27 -5.24
C GLY A 99 3.28 4.55 -5.99
N LYS A 100 2.30 5.28 -6.52
CA LYS A 100 2.50 6.57 -7.20
C LYS A 100 2.37 7.77 -6.25
N ASP A 101 1.84 7.55 -5.05
CA ASP A 101 1.50 8.61 -4.10
C ASP A 101 2.50 8.65 -2.94
N LYS A 102 2.76 9.84 -2.43
CA LYS A 102 3.50 10.02 -1.19
C LYS A 102 2.63 9.57 -0.01
N ILE A 103 3.26 8.98 1.00
CA ILE A 103 2.56 8.65 2.24
C ILE A 103 2.11 9.96 2.90
N ASP A 104 0.83 9.99 3.26
CA ASP A 104 0.26 11.07 4.04
C ASP A 104 0.88 11.08 5.43
N LEU A 105 1.44 12.23 5.81
CA LEU A 105 2.03 12.42 7.14
C LEU A 105 0.99 12.46 8.26
N ASP A 106 -0.28 12.65 7.91
CA ASP A 106 -1.43 12.62 8.83
C ASP A 106 -2.04 11.22 9.00
N ALA A 107 -1.38 10.19 8.45
CA ALA A 107 -1.80 8.80 8.62
C ALA A 107 -1.97 8.44 10.11
N PRO A 108 -2.97 7.61 10.46
CA PRO A 108 -3.24 7.23 11.85
C PRO A 108 -2.12 6.41 12.50
N SER A 109 -1.17 5.92 11.74
CA SER A 109 0.05 5.25 12.22
C SER A 109 1.18 6.24 12.42
N PRO A 110 2.06 6.04 13.41
CA PRO A 110 3.19 6.93 13.63
C PRO A 110 4.13 6.92 12.43
N VAL A 111 4.58 8.11 12.01
CA VAL A 111 5.57 8.29 10.96
C VAL A 111 6.93 8.51 11.59
N PHE A 112 7.87 7.62 11.30
CA PHE A 112 9.24 7.67 11.80
C PHE A 112 10.20 8.31 10.79
N GLY A 113 11.31 8.83 11.30
CA GLY A 113 12.48 9.23 10.52
C GLY A 113 13.75 8.72 11.21
N MET A 114 14.91 8.86 10.58
CA MET A 114 16.17 8.39 11.18
C MET A 114 16.51 9.08 12.51
N ASP A 115 16.02 10.28 12.73
CA ASP A 115 16.13 11.00 13.99
C ASP A 115 15.53 10.22 15.18
N ASN A 116 14.54 9.37 14.93
CA ASN A 116 13.94 8.48 15.93
C ASN A 116 14.86 7.32 16.30
N PHE A 117 15.75 6.92 15.39
CA PHE A 117 16.63 5.76 15.56
C PHE A 117 18.09 6.13 15.83
N LYS A 118 18.34 7.31 16.39
CA LYS A 118 19.70 7.84 16.67
C LYS A 118 20.59 6.93 17.52
N TYR A 119 20.02 5.97 18.24
CA TYR A 119 20.73 4.97 19.03
C TYR A 119 20.92 3.63 18.28
N SER A 120 20.50 3.55 17.03
CA SER A 120 20.81 2.40 16.19
C SER A 120 22.25 2.47 15.72
N MET A 121 22.99 1.39 15.93
CA MET A 121 24.36 1.24 15.43
C MET A 121 24.40 0.72 13.98
N GLY A 122 23.29 0.22 13.47
CA GLY A 122 23.13 -0.31 12.13
C GLY A 122 21.80 0.09 11.53
N PRO A 123 21.42 -0.53 10.40
CA PRO A 123 20.29 -0.10 9.60
C PRO A 123 18.94 -0.37 10.25
N VAL A 124 17.95 0.39 9.81
CA VAL A 124 16.54 0.14 10.04
C VAL A 124 15.97 -0.56 8.81
N ILE A 125 15.44 -1.75 9.00
CA ILE A 125 14.78 -2.56 7.97
C ILE A 125 13.28 -2.55 8.25
N ALA A 126 12.50 -2.07 7.30
CA ALA A 126 11.05 -1.91 7.47
C ALA A 126 10.25 -2.73 6.46
N GLY A 127 9.12 -3.25 6.92
CA GLY A 127 7.98 -3.71 6.12
C GLY A 127 6.92 -2.62 6.03
N HIS A 128 5.78 -2.89 5.43
CA HIS A 128 4.61 -2.04 5.20
C HIS A 128 4.54 -1.48 3.76
N VAL A 129 5.57 -0.80 3.29
CA VAL A 129 5.61 -0.29 1.92
C VAL A 129 6.10 -1.37 0.96
N HIS A 130 5.30 -1.65 -0.07
CA HIS A 130 5.60 -2.71 -1.05
C HIS A 130 6.66 -2.33 -2.08
N VAL A 131 7.12 -1.09 -2.07
CA VAL A 131 8.21 -0.60 -2.91
C VAL A 131 9.52 -0.70 -2.15
N GLN A 132 10.46 -1.46 -2.71
CA GLN A 132 11.80 -1.55 -2.14
C GLN A 132 12.53 -0.23 -2.33
N GLY A 133 13.29 0.20 -1.35
CA GLY A 133 14.12 1.41 -1.45
C GLY A 133 14.87 1.76 -0.18
N CYS A 134 15.87 2.61 -0.35
CA CYS A 134 16.55 3.31 0.73
C CYS A 134 16.05 4.76 0.74
N TYR A 135 15.41 5.18 1.81
CA TYR A 135 14.73 6.49 1.87
C TYR A 135 15.54 7.56 2.58
N GLU A 136 16.26 7.16 3.60
CA GLU A 136 17.25 7.97 4.28
C GLU A 136 18.50 7.09 4.48
N LYS A 137 19.61 7.68 4.89
CA LYS A 137 20.81 6.90 5.17
C LYS A 137 20.49 5.79 6.18
N ASP A 138 20.76 4.56 5.79
CA ASP A 138 20.56 3.36 6.60
C ASP A 138 19.10 3.02 6.96
N PHE A 139 18.13 3.58 6.25
CA PHE A 139 16.73 3.22 6.38
C PHE A 139 16.20 2.56 5.09
N TYR A 140 15.74 1.31 5.20
CA TYR A 140 15.38 0.49 4.05
C TYR A 140 14.00 -0.11 4.20
N TYR A 141 13.16 0.04 3.17
CA TYR A 141 12.02 -0.86 2.97
C TYR A 141 12.45 -2.09 2.18
N CYS A 142 12.08 -3.27 2.65
CA CYS A 142 12.34 -4.50 1.92
C CYS A 142 11.42 -4.68 0.71
N GLY A 143 10.31 -3.95 0.67
CA GLY A 143 9.26 -4.15 -0.31
C GLY A 143 8.47 -5.44 -0.06
N SER A 144 7.67 -5.85 -1.04
CA SER A 144 6.99 -7.14 -1.02
C SER A 144 7.77 -8.19 -1.83
N PRO A 145 7.71 -9.48 -1.45
CA PRO A 145 8.38 -10.54 -2.20
C PRO A 145 7.71 -10.82 -3.55
N TYR A 146 6.43 -10.46 -3.69
CA TYR A 146 5.64 -10.70 -4.90
C TYR A 146 4.90 -9.44 -5.32
N ARG A 147 4.51 -9.42 -6.59
CA ARG A 147 3.52 -8.48 -7.11
C ARG A 147 2.13 -9.01 -6.80
N TRP A 148 1.34 -8.21 -6.13
CA TRP A 148 -0.04 -8.56 -5.75
C TRP A 148 -1.07 -8.08 -6.75
N CYS A 149 -0.77 -6.97 -7.41
CA CYS A 149 -1.71 -6.32 -8.29
C CYS A 149 -1.01 -5.51 -9.38
N TYR A 150 -1.81 -5.01 -10.29
CA TYR A 150 -1.38 -4.06 -11.29
C TYR A 150 -0.95 -2.74 -10.64
N GLY A 151 0.13 -2.15 -11.17
CA GLY A 151 0.77 -0.95 -10.62
C GLY A 151 1.99 -1.23 -9.75
N GLU A 152 2.24 -2.48 -9.38
CA GLU A 152 3.45 -2.91 -8.69
C GLU A 152 4.51 -3.39 -9.70
N GLU A 153 5.07 -2.47 -10.47
CA GLU A 153 6.00 -2.81 -11.56
C GLU A 153 7.46 -2.94 -11.09
N GLN A 154 7.78 -2.42 -9.90
CA GLN A 154 9.14 -2.41 -9.35
C GLN A 154 9.66 -3.83 -9.10
N PRO A 155 11.00 -4.00 -9.03
CA PRO A 155 11.63 -5.25 -8.64
C PRO A 155 11.10 -5.75 -7.29
N LYS A 156 10.93 -7.06 -7.17
CA LYS A 156 10.46 -7.74 -5.95
C LYS A 156 11.54 -8.67 -5.45
N GLY A 157 11.67 -8.78 -4.13
CA GLY A 157 12.73 -9.57 -3.55
C GLY A 157 12.80 -9.46 -2.03
N TYR A 158 13.99 -9.53 -1.52
CA TYR A 158 14.27 -9.43 -0.08
C TYR A 158 15.61 -8.74 0.18
N LEU A 159 15.78 -8.26 1.40
CA LEU A 159 17.03 -7.64 1.83
C LEU A 159 17.91 -8.66 2.57
N ILE A 160 19.19 -8.62 2.29
CA ILE A 160 20.23 -9.32 3.03
C ILE A 160 21.01 -8.29 3.83
N LEU A 161 20.97 -8.42 5.16
CA LEU A 161 21.76 -7.61 6.06
C LEU A 161 23.03 -8.36 6.45
N LEU A 162 24.18 -7.83 6.07
CA LEU A 162 25.49 -8.36 6.38
C LEU A 162 26.19 -7.47 7.42
N HIS A 163 26.82 -8.09 8.40
CA HIS A 163 27.65 -7.41 9.39
C HIS A 163 29.08 -7.89 9.29
N ASN A 164 30.00 -6.98 8.98
CA ASN A 164 31.43 -7.26 9.02
C ASN A 164 31.91 -7.16 10.46
N ILE A 165 32.33 -8.28 11.03
CA ILE A 165 32.76 -8.36 12.45
C ILE A 165 34.04 -7.53 12.68
N THR A 166 34.93 -7.48 11.72
CA THR A 166 36.21 -6.78 11.84
C THR A 166 36.05 -5.27 11.76
N THR A 167 35.32 -4.78 10.74
CA THR A 167 35.09 -3.34 10.54
C THR A 167 33.90 -2.80 11.32
N ARG A 168 33.06 -3.66 11.87
CA ARG A 168 31.79 -3.36 12.53
C ARG A 168 30.79 -2.63 11.64
N GLN A 169 30.97 -2.72 10.32
CA GLN A 169 30.07 -2.09 9.33
C GLN A 169 28.95 -3.03 8.93
N TYR A 170 27.81 -2.43 8.63
CA TYR A 170 26.66 -3.12 8.08
C TYR A 170 26.55 -2.83 6.59
N TYR A 171 26.13 -3.84 5.84
CA TYR A 171 25.86 -3.75 4.41
C TYR A 171 24.48 -4.32 4.15
N VAL A 172 23.68 -3.58 3.43
CA VAL A 172 22.33 -4.01 3.00
C VAL A 172 22.36 -4.26 1.51
N HIS A 173 22.02 -5.48 1.12
CA HIS A 173 21.93 -5.88 -0.28
C HIS A 173 20.51 -6.32 -0.58
N PHE A 174 19.97 -5.85 -1.72
CA PHE A 174 18.68 -6.31 -2.23
C PHE A 174 18.90 -7.45 -3.21
N GLU A 175 18.25 -8.57 -2.96
CA GLU A 175 18.24 -9.73 -3.85
C GLU A 175 16.90 -9.80 -4.56
N GLU A 176 16.91 -9.61 -5.87
CA GLU A 176 15.71 -9.69 -6.70
C GLU A 176 15.33 -11.15 -6.93
N ILE A 177 14.04 -11.46 -6.79
CA ILE A 177 13.49 -12.78 -7.11
C ILE A 177 12.61 -12.71 -8.36
N GLN A 178 12.55 -13.83 -9.07
CA GLN A 178 11.57 -13.97 -10.14
C GLN A 178 10.16 -14.02 -9.53
N SER A 179 9.35 -13.05 -9.88
CA SER A 179 7.94 -12.98 -9.50
C SER A 179 7.06 -12.75 -10.72
N TYR A 180 5.77 -13.06 -10.60
CA TYR A 180 4.82 -12.74 -11.65
C TYR A 180 4.92 -11.27 -12.05
N ARG A 181 4.96 -11.00 -13.34
CA ARG A 181 5.02 -9.64 -13.89
C ARG A 181 3.64 -9.18 -14.32
N TYR A 182 3.31 -7.98 -13.91
CA TYR A 182 2.06 -7.30 -14.24
C TYR A 182 2.39 -6.04 -15.03
N ASP A 183 1.77 -5.89 -16.19
CA ASP A 183 1.87 -4.68 -17.00
C ASP A 183 0.49 -4.02 -17.06
N THR A 184 0.47 -2.70 -16.92
CA THR A 184 -0.71 -1.87 -17.20
C THR A 184 -0.38 -0.97 -18.36
N ILE A 185 -1.12 -1.11 -19.46
CA ILE A 185 -0.80 -0.45 -20.72
C ILE A 185 -2.06 0.25 -21.24
N ASN A 186 -1.92 1.55 -21.50
CA ASN A 186 -2.94 2.31 -22.19
C ASN A 186 -2.84 2.07 -23.71
N PHE A 187 -3.96 1.71 -24.32
CA PHE A 187 -4.06 1.39 -25.73
C PHE A 187 -4.92 2.38 -26.54
N ASP A 188 -5.23 3.54 -26.01
CA ASP A 188 -6.11 4.51 -26.65
C ASP A 188 -5.68 4.90 -28.07
N GLU A 189 -4.36 4.99 -28.31
CA GLU A 189 -3.87 5.29 -29.65
C GLU A 189 -3.92 4.08 -30.59
N MET A 190 -3.60 2.89 -30.09
CA MET A 190 -3.56 1.67 -30.91
C MET A 190 -4.96 1.16 -31.25
N ILE A 191 -5.97 1.41 -30.39
CA ILE A 191 -7.34 0.90 -30.61
C ILE A 191 -8.02 1.52 -31.83
N LYS A 192 -7.58 2.71 -32.25
CA LYS A 192 -8.09 3.43 -33.42
C LYS A 192 -7.70 2.77 -34.75
N ASP A 193 -6.56 2.07 -34.75
CA ASP A 193 -6.02 1.44 -35.96
C ASP A 193 -6.67 0.06 -36.20
N ASP A 194 -6.09 -0.95 -35.53
CA ASP A 194 -6.46 -2.35 -35.72
C ASP A 194 -6.34 -3.13 -34.40
N PRO A 195 -7.42 -3.72 -33.90
CA PRO A 195 -7.39 -4.53 -32.69
C PRO A 195 -6.46 -5.74 -32.82
N GLN A 196 -6.16 -6.23 -34.02
CA GLN A 196 -5.23 -7.33 -34.22
C GLN A 196 -3.81 -6.96 -33.82
N LYS A 197 -3.38 -5.71 -34.06
CA LYS A 197 -2.08 -5.22 -33.59
C LYS A 197 -1.93 -5.25 -32.07
N ILE A 198 -3.03 -4.96 -31.35
CA ILE A 198 -3.05 -5.05 -29.88
C ILE A 198 -2.89 -6.51 -29.46
N ILE A 199 -3.57 -7.44 -30.10
CA ILE A 199 -3.48 -8.87 -29.81
C ILE A 199 -2.03 -9.38 -30.02
N GLU A 200 -1.39 -8.95 -31.11
CA GLU A 200 0.01 -9.30 -31.40
C GLU A 200 0.98 -8.70 -30.37
N PHE A 201 0.79 -7.44 -30.03
CA PHE A 201 1.58 -6.77 -29.00
C PHE A 201 1.48 -7.51 -27.65
N ILE A 202 0.27 -7.88 -27.22
CA ILE A 202 0.03 -8.63 -25.99
C ILE A 202 0.78 -9.97 -26.01
N LYS A 203 0.68 -10.75 -27.12
CA LYS A 203 1.40 -11.99 -27.28
C LYS A 203 2.92 -11.80 -27.16
N GLN A 204 3.44 -10.69 -27.72
CA GLN A 204 4.85 -10.32 -27.64
C GLN A 204 5.28 -10.05 -26.21
N ARG A 205 4.47 -9.30 -25.44
CA ARG A 205 4.74 -9.02 -24.02
C ARG A 205 4.71 -10.30 -23.18
N GLN A 206 3.77 -11.21 -23.45
CA GLN A 206 3.70 -12.51 -22.78
C GLN A 206 4.94 -13.37 -23.09
N ALA A 207 5.42 -13.37 -24.34
CA ALA A 207 6.66 -14.05 -24.73
C ALA A 207 7.91 -13.46 -24.04
N GLN A 208 7.87 -12.18 -23.63
CA GLN A 208 8.89 -11.51 -22.82
C GLN A 208 8.77 -11.79 -21.31
N GLY A 209 7.86 -12.69 -20.90
CA GLY A 209 7.70 -13.12 -19.52
C GLY A 209 6.72 -12.26 -18.70
N VAL A 210 5.89 -11.44 -19.34
CA VAL A 210 4.80 -10.73 -18.64
C VAL A 210 3.65 -11.72 -18.42
N ASN A 211 3.28 -11.93 -17.17
CA ASN A 211 2.28 -12.93 -16.82
C ASN A 211 0.85 -12.39 -16.88
N ASN A 212 0.67 -11.15 -16.44
CA ASN A 212 -0.64 -10.52 -16.38
C ASN A 212 -0.60 -9.15 -17.07
N ILE A 213 -1.55 -8.89 -17.95
CA ILE A 213 -1.63 -7.63 -18.68
C ILE A 213 -3.02 -7.01 -18.45
N ARG A 214 -3.01 -5.76 -18.00
CA ARG A 214 -4.21 -4.91 -17.97
C ARG A 214 -4.17 -3.96 -19.15
N MET A 215 -5.15 -4.07 -20.01
CA MET A 215 -5.41 -3.09 -21.06
C MET A 215 -6.28 -1.97 -20.48
N GLU A 216 -5.79 -0.74 -20.50
CA GLU A 216 -6.58 0.43 -20.10
C GLU A 216 -7.03 1.23 -21.32
N PHE A 217 -8.30 1.63 -21.29
CA PHE A 217 -8.92 2.48 -22.29
C PHE A 217 -9.61 3.64 -21.58
N THR A 218 -9.30 4.86 -21.98
CA THR A 218 -9.98 6.09 -21.54
C THR A 218 -10.95 6.61 -22.60
N LEU A 219 -10.80 6.15 -23.85
CA LEU A 219 -11.67 6.48 -24.99
C LEU A 219 -12.57 5.30 -25.32
N GLU A 220 -13.83 5.57 -25.59
CA GLU A 220 -14.77 4.56 -26.08
C GLU A 220 -14.51 4.29 -27.57
N HIS A 221 -14.36 3.02 -27.93
CA HIS A 221 -14.17 2.60 -29.31
C HIS A 221 -14.80 1.21 -29.55
N GLU A 222 -15.41 0.98 -30.68
CA GLU A 222 -16.09 -0.28 -31.02
C GLU A 222 -15.14 -1.49 -31.00
N ASN A 223 -13.90 -1.29 -31.40
CA ASN A 223 -12.84 -2.32 -31.39
C ASN A 223 -12.57 -2.89 -30.00
N ILE A 224 -12.91 -2.19 -28.93
CA ILE A 224 -12.78 -2.69 -27.55
C ILE A 224 -13.65 -3.93 -27.34
N ASN A 225 -14.82 -4.00 -27.98
CA ASN A 225 -15.71 -5.15 -27.88
C ASN A 225 -15.10 -6.40 -28.56
N ILE A 226 -14.31 -6.21 -29.61
CA ILE A 226 -13.56 -7.29 -30.26
C ILE A 226 -12.53 -7.86 -29.28
N LEU A 227 -11.76 -6.99 -28.60
CA LEU A 227 -10.78 -7.41 -27.59
C LEU A 227 -11.45 -8.07 -26.39
N LYS A 228 -12.59 -7.54 -25.90
CA LYS A 228 -13.37 -8.17 -24.82
C LYS A 228 -13.82 -9.57 -25.21
N SER A 229 -14.27 -9.76 -26.44
CA SER A 229 -14.68 -11.07 -26.93
C SER A 229 -13.49 -12.03 -27.03
N PHE A 230 -12.35 -11.55 -27.55
CA PHE A 230 -11.14 -12.36 -27.71
C PHE A 230 -10.56 -12.82 -26.38
N TYR A 231 -10.54 -11.95 -25.36
CA TYR A 231 -9.93 -12.24 -24.06
C TYR A 231 -10.93 -12.64 -22.97
N ARG A 232 -12.20 -12.88 -23.32
CA ARG A 232 -13.29 -13.15 -22.36
C ARG A 232 -12.97 -14.23 -21.32
N ASN A 233 -12.25 -15.25 -21.72
CA ASN A 233 -11.93 -16.42 -20.89
C ASN A 233 -10.45 -16.48 -20.53
N ASN A 234 -9.67 -15.42 -20.72
CA ASN A 234 -8.26 -15.41 -20.41
C ASN A 234 -8.02 -14.78 -19.03
N PRO A 235 -7.67 -15.56 -17.99
CA PRO A 235 -7.51 -15.04 -16.64
C PRO A 235 -6.27 -14.12 -16.48
N THR A 236 -5.35 -14.12 -17.43
CA THR A 236 -4.11 -13.33 -17.40
C THR A 236 -4.27 -11.98 -18.10
N ILE A 237 -5.38 -11.74 -18.77
CA ILE A 237 -5.68 -10.50 -19.47
C ILE A 237 -6.90 -9.85 -18.83
N SER A 238 -6.77 -8.60 -18.41
CA SER A 238 -7.87 -7.79 -17.93
C SER A 238 -8.06 -6.54 -18.80
N ILE A 239 -9.29 -6.13 -18.96
CA ILE A 239 -9.65 -4.91 -19.71
C ILE A 239 -10.32 -3.96 -18.73
N LYS A 240 -9.72 -2.78 -18.56
CA LYS A 240 -10.25 -1.69 -17.75
C LYS A 240 -10.67 -0.55 -18.69
N CYS A 241 -11.93 -0.23 -18.68
CA CYS A 241 -12.48 0.92 -19.39
C CYS A 241 -12.78 2.02 -18.36
N ASP A 242 -12.05 3.10 -18.44
CA ASP A 242 -12.23 4.26 -17.56
C ASP A 242 -12.66 5.47 -18.39
N TYR A 243 -13.86 5.41 -18.95
CA TYR A 243 -14.46 6.49 -19.77
C TYR A 243 -14.88 7.70 -18.94
N LYS A 244 -14.47 7.77 -17.67
CA LYS A 244 -14.88 8.79 -16.71
C LYS A 244 -14.58 10.21 -17.19
N ASN A 245 -13.54 10.39 -18.01
CA ASN A 245 -13.16 11.73 -18.43
C ASN A 245 -14.13 12.38 -19.43
N ASP A 246 -14.85 11.62 -20.26
CA ASP A 246 -15.80 12.20 -21.20
C ASP A 246 -17.23 12.23 -20.64
N ILE A 247 -17.64 11.19 -19.93
CA ILE A 247 -18.97 11.16 -19.28
C ILE A 247 -18.97 12.12 -18.08
N ILE A 248 -17.91 12.16 -17.27
CA ILE A 248 -17.77 13.13 -16.17
C ILE A 248 -17.59 14.56 -16.71
N ARG A 249 -16.89 14.79 -17.82
CA ARG A 249 -16.87 16.13 -18.43
C ARG A 249 -18.24 16.55 -18.94
N ARG A 250 -18.99 15.67 -19.59
CA ARG A 250 -20.36 15.96 -20.03
C ARG A 250 -21.32 16.10 -18.84
N GLN A 251 -21.29 15.15 -17.91
CA GLN A 251 -22.09 15.21 -16.70
C GLN A 251 -21.62 16.33 -15.74
N SER A 252 -20.31 16.63 -15.65
CA SER A 252 -19.84 17.78 -14.85
C SER A 252 -20.15 19.11 -15.53
N GLN A 253 -20.23 19.20 -16.85
CA GLN A 253 -20.74 20.42 -17.51
C GLN A 253 -22.23 20.56 -17.33
N GLU A 254 -23.01 19.47 -17.46
CA GLU A 254 -24.45 19.49 -17.18
C GLU A 254 -24.74 19.70 -15.69
N VAL A 255 -23.98 19.06 -14.80
CA VAL A 255 -24.06 19.24 -13.34
C VAL A 255 -23.52 20.61 -12.92
N LEU A 256 -22.46 21.12 -13.53
CA LEU A 256 -21.99 22.49 -13.29
C LEU A 256 -22.97 23.55 -13.82
N GLU A 257 -23.67 23.29 -14.90
CA GLU A 257 -24.74 24.17 -15.34
C GLU A 257 -25.97 24.09 -14.42
N GLN A 258 -26.31 22.90 -13.92
CA GLN A 258 -27.34 22.71 -12.89
C GLN A 258 -26.89 23.21 -11.52
N CYS A 259 -25.59 23.08 -11.15
CA CYS A 259 -25.05 23.57 -9.89
C CYS A 259 -24.84 25.08 -9.85
N LYS A 260 -24.92 25.81 -10.96
CA LYS A 260 -24.96 27.28 -10.93
C LYS A 260 -26.15 27.83 -10.13
N GLU A 261 -27.22 27.04 -10.03
CA GLU A 261 -28.35 27.38 -9.14
C GLU A 261 -27.98 27.23 -7.64
N PHE A 262 -26.88 26.53 -7.29
CA PHE A 262 -26.43 26.24 -5.94
C PHE A 262 -25.06 26.85 -5.59
N ASP A 263 -24.56 27.79 -6.38
CA ASP A 263 -23.26 28.47 -6.14
C ASP A 263 -23.18 29.14 -4.74
N TYR A 264 -24.34 29.45 -4.15
CA TYR A 264 -24.42 29.99 -2.80
C TYR A 264 -24.01 29.00 -1.70
N ILE A 265 -23.97 27.68 -1.97
CA ILE A 265 -23.53 26.68 -0.96
C ILE A 265 -22.03 26.84 -0.63
N THR A 266 -21.25 27.36 -1.55
CA THR A 266 -19.80 27.62 -1.37
C THR A 266 -19.48 29.05 -0.95
N ASP A 267 -20.47 29.92 -0.86
CA ASP A 267 -20.32 31.32 -0.48
C ASP A 267 -20.08 31.45 1.04
N LYS A 268 -18.83 31.67 1.40
CA LYS A 268 -18.38 31.82 2.80
C LYS A 268 -18.97 33.05 3.51
N SER A 269 -19.65 33.93 2.81
CA SER A 269 -20.33 35.10 3.40
C SER A 269 -21.73 34.77 3.93
N LEU A 270 -22.29 33.60 3.53
CA LEU A 270 -23.61 33.16 3.97
C LEU A 270 -23.50 32.31 5.22
N THR A 271 -24.49 32.44 6.09
CA THR A 271 -24.64 31.56 7.24
C THR A 271 -25.25 30.20 6.81
N GLU A 272 -25.12 29.18 7.64
CA GLU A 272 -25.78 27.88 7.41
C GLU A 272 -27.29 28.03 7.24
N PHE A 273 -27.89 28.95 7.98
CA PHE A 273 -29.29 29.30 7.87
C PHE A 273 -29.64 29.89 6.51
N ASP A 274 -28.82 30.83 6.00
CA ASP A 274 -29.03 31.44 4.69
C ASP A 274 -28.93 30.43 3.57
N ILE A 275 -27.97 29.49 3.67
CA ILE A 275 -27.77 28.40 2.71
C ILE A 275 -28.99 27.47 2.72
N LEU A 276 -29.42 27.01 3.88
CA LEU A 276 -30.58 26.12 4.03
C LEU A 276 -31.88 26.79 3.56
N SER A 277 -32.07 28.06 3.91
CA SER A 277 -33.24 28.83 3.48
C SER A 277 -33.33 28.96 1.96
N ARG A 278 -32.20 29.23 1.29
CA ARG A 278 -32.14 29.27 -0.17
C ARG A 278 -32.40 27.90 -0.78
N TYR A 279 -31.75 26.84 -0.26
CA TYR A 279 -31.93 25.48 -0.75
C TYR A 279 -33.39 25.02 -0.67
N ILE A 280 -34.09 25.30 0.44
CA ILE A 280 -35.49 24.98 0.61
C ILE A 280 -36.38 25.75 -0.35
N ASN A 281 -36.10 27.03 -0.57
CA ASN A 281 -36.86 27.90 -1.48
C ASN A 281 -36.65 27.54 -2.96
N ASP A 282 -35.42 27.10 -3.31
CA ASP A 282 -35.07 26.72 -4.70
C ASP A 282 -35.51 25.32 -5.06
N SER A 283 -35.66 24.40 -4.08
CA SER A 283 -36.16 23.05 -4.26
C SER A 283 -37.69 23.05 -4.45
N LYS A 284 -38.12 23.45 -5.63
CA LYS A 284 -39.52 23.49 -6.04
C LYS A 284 -40.23 22.15 -5.85
N GLY A 285 -40.90 21.97 -4.73
CA GLY A 285 -41.91 20.94 -4.56
C GLY A 285 -41.77 19.92 -3.43
N TYR A 286 -40.81 20.04 -2.52
CA TYR A 286 -40.60 19.02 -1.47
C TYR A 286 -40.55 19.58 -0.04
N THR A 287 -41.09 20.75 0.27
CA THR A 287 -40.95 21.34 1.57
C THR A 287 -42.23 21.27 2.40
N TYR A 288 -42.30 20.24 3.23
CA TYR A 288 -43.19 20.23 4.42
C TYR A 288 -42.45 20.67 5.70
N ILE A 289 -41.20 21.13 5.59
CA ILE A 289 -40.33 21.50 6.73
C ILE A 289 -39.80 22.91 6.45
N THR A 290 -39.91 23.79 7.45
CA THR A 290 -39.30 25.12 7.38
C THR A 290 -37.82 25.06 7.67
N PRO A 291 -36.99 26.07 7.27
CA PRO A 291 -35.58 26.12 7.61
C PRO A 291 -35.34 26.05 9.14
N GLU A 292 -36.20 26.67 9.91
CA GLU A 292 -36.13 26.68 11.38
C GLU A 292 -36.34 25.28 11.96
N GLU A 293 -37.35 24.54 11.47
CA GLU A 293 -37.63 23.17 11.90
C GLU A 293 -36.49 22.21 11.52
N LEU A 294 -35.87 22.40 10.34
CA LEU A 294 -34.75 21.56 9.93
C LEU A 294 -33.50 21.81 10.80
N ILE A 295 -33.21 23.06 11.15
CA ILE A 295 -32.10 23.40 12.03
C ILE A 295 -32.33 22.88 13.46
N GLU A 296 -33.55 22.87 13.96
CA GLU A 296 -33.88 22.26 15.26
C GLU A 296 -33.61 20.75 15.25
N LEU A 297 -34.01 20.05 14.20
CA LEU A 297 -33.75 18.61 14.00
C LEU A 297 -32.25 18.26 13.89
N LEU A 298 -31.42 19.17 13.40
CA LEU A 298 -29.97 18.93 13.28
C LEU A 298 -29.19 19.26 14.59
N LYS A 299 -29.86 19.80 15.61
CA LYS A 299 -29.26 20.08 16.92
C LYS A 299 -29.49 18.97 17.95
N GLU A 300 -30.38 18.03 17.67
CA GLU A 300 -30.58 16.79 18.42
C GLU A 300 -29.63 15.66 17.93
#